data_cbe17f64ed81558f84f4c06b832f1c3b
#
_entry.id   cbe17f64ed81558f84f4c06b832f1c3b
#
_cell.length_a   1.000
_cell.length_b   1.000
_cell.length_c   1.000
_cell.angle_alpha   90.00
_cell.angle_beta   90.00
_cell.angle_gamma   90.00
#
_symmetry.space_group_name_H-M   'P 1'
#
loop_
_entity.id
_entity.type
_entity.pdbx_description
1 polymer ?
#
loop_
_entity_poly.entity_id
_entity_poly.type
_entity_poly.pdbx_seq_one_letter_code
_entity_poly.pdbx_strand_id
1 'polypeptide(L)'
;MTDLKQEIFIKLSRYQKDYQEYTKCLIRGIQIPINGKPEELVRQIFIHFLIKESELFPDIINIAVEANNHDIEIYKKQKNDYFKPHQYPLIIVEVKREDVNLKTHYNQIERYLKNSCCNMGILYNYHEIIAFARKDNRFEVNHLKSLRDLQTLILQSNNNDDDGLLEFEKAQNGTFDSFAYLISKYGKYTTNTVIFKLKQQKSEIAGYLFNMQGNKVYYDVCGKNFEKQQSFDSQDFEKLISIAY
;
A
#
# COMPACT_ATOMS: atom_id res chain seq x y z
N MET A 1 -25.03 20.59 -10.95
CA MET A 1 -23.57 20.38 -10.85
C MET A 1 -23.26 19.04 -11.47
N THR A 2 -22.44 19.03 -12.50
CA THR A 2 -21.98 17.80 -13.15
C THR A 2 -21.16 16.98 -12.13
N ASP A 3 -21.35 15.67 -12.12
CA ASP A 3 -20.56 14.80 -11.25
C ASP A 3 -19.10 14.80 -11.75
N LEU A 4 -18.14 15.09 -10.87
CA LEU A 4 -16.71 15.12 -11.18
C LEU A 4 -16.25 13.84 -11.91
N LYS A 5 -16.80 12.69 -11.54
CA LYS A 5 -16.49 11.41 -12.20
C LYS A 5 -16.92 11.41 -13.68
N GLN A 6 -18.07 12.02 -13.99
CA GLN A 6 -18.55 12.14 -15.36
C GLN A 6 -17.71 13.12 -16.18
N GLU A 7 -17.29 14.23 -15.59
CA GLU A 7 -16.35 15.16 -16.21
C GLU A 7 -15.01 14.48 -16.55
N ILE A 8 -14.48 13.70 -15.62
CA ILE A 8 -13.26 12.93 -15.84
C ILE A 8 -13.47 11.88 -16.95
N PHE A 9 -14.58 11.15 -16.94
CA PHE A 9 -14.89 10.15 -17.97
C PHE A 9 -14.86 10.73 -19.38
N ILE A 10 -15.38 11.94 -19.56
CA ILE A 10 -15.36 12.65 -20.85
C ILE A 10 -13.92 13.02 -21.25
N LYS A 11 -13.05 13.32 -20.29
CA LYS A 11 -11.64 13.69 -20.52
C LYS A 11 -10.73 12.48 -20.80
N LEU A 12 -11.19 11.25 -20.56
CA LEU A 12 -10.36 10.06 -20.81
C LEU A 12 -10.08 9.90 -22.30
N SER A 13 -8.82 9.61 -22.63
CA SER A 13 -8.44 9.28 -24.00
C SER A 13 -9.01 7.92 -24.38
N ARG A 14 -9.99 7.89 -25.29
CA ARG A 14 -10.57 6.67 -25.85
C ARG A 14 -10.45 6.72 -27.36
N TYR A 15 -10.11 5.63 -27.99
CA TYR A 15 -10.00 5.51 -29.42
C TYR A 15 -10.24 4.08 -29.87
N GLN A 16 -10.62 3.92 -31.11
CA GLN A 16 -10.88 2.63 -31.73
C GLN A 16 -9.75 2.27 -32.68
N LYS A 17 -9.28 1.02 -32.57
CA LYS A 17 -8.28 0.44 -33.47
C LYS A 17 -8.62 -1.04 -33.67
N ASP A 18 -8.61 -1.50 -34.92
CA ASP A 18 -8.84 -2.91 -35.28
C ASP A 18 -10.12 -3.50 -34.63
N TYR A 19 -11.23 -2.75 -34.70
CA TYR A 19 -12.54 -3.09 -34.11
C TYR A 19 -12.52 -3.21 -32.58
N GLN A 20 -11.46 -2.80 -31.93
CA GLN A 20 -11.30 -2.83 -30.49
C GLN A 20 -11.17 -1.41 -29.93
N GLU A 21 -11.84 -1.15 -28.82
CA GLU A 21 -11.75 0.13 -28.11
C GLU A 21 -10.62 0.09 -27.08
N TYR A 22 -9.88 1.20 -26.99
CA TYR A 22 -8.72 1.35 -26.11
C TYR A 22 -8.83 2.62 -25.28
N THR A 23 -8.18 2.58 -24.10
CA THR A 23 -7.83 3.76 -23.32
C THR A 23 -6.33 3.80 -23.09
N LYS A 24 -5.81 4.94 -22.62
CA LYS A 24 -4.40 5.10 -22.27
C LYS A 24 -4.25 5.19 -20.76
N CYS A 25 -3.40 4.33 -20.19
CA CYS A 25 -3.02 4.46 -18.79
C CYS A 25 -2.11 5.68 -18.58
N LEU A 26 -2.54 6.63 -17.75
CA LEU A 26 -1.80 7.87 -17.50
C LEU A 26 -0.48 7.64 -16.75
N ILE A 27 -0.38 6.59 -15.94
CA ILE A 27 0.84 6.25 -15.20
C ILE A 27 1.81 5.45 -16.06
N ARG A 28 1.33 4.36 -16.68
CA ARG A 28 2.20 3.46 -17.46
C ARG A 28 2.45 3.94 -18.89
N GLY A 29 1.66 4.88 -19.37
CA GLY A 29 1.75 5.40 -20.75
C GLY A 29 1.33 4.41 -21.84
N ILE A 30 0.86 3.20 -21.48
CA ILE A 30 0.47 2.13 -22.41
C ILE A 30 -1.00 2.22 -22.80
N GLN A 31 -1.30 1.65 -23.97
CA GLN A 31 -2.65 1.47 -24.48
C GLN A 31 -3.26 0.19 -23.90
N ILE A 32 -4.48 0.27 -23.39
CA ILE A 32 -5.17 -0.85 -22.77
C ILE A 32 -6.50 -1.07 -23.46
N PRO A 33 -6.78 -2.30 -23.95
CA PRO A 33 -8.07 -2.63 -24.52
C PRO A 33 -9.15 -2.64 -23.41
N ILE A 34 -10.28 -2.01 -23.68
CA ILE A 34 -11.41 -1.92 -22.74
C ILE A 34 -12.56 -2.87 -23.08
N ASN A 35 -12.60 -3.41 -24.29
CA ASN A 35 -13.53 -4.48 -24.63
C ASN A 35 -13.25 -5.73 -23.78
N GLY A 36 -14.25 -6.16 -23.01
CA GLY A 36 -14.12 -7.28 -22.08
C GLY A 36 -13.39 -6.95 -20.75
N LYS A 37 -12.99 -5.69 -20.56
CA LYS A 37 -12.37 -5.19 -19.30
C LYS A 37 -13.03 -3.88 -18.86
N PRO A 38 -14.31 -3.88 -18.54
CA PRO A 38 -15.03 -2.65 -18.19
C PRO A 38 -14.52 -1.96 -16.92
N GLU A 39 -13.89 -2.71 -16.00
CA GLU A 39 -13.21 -2.17 -14.83
C GLU A 39 -12.05 -1.24 -15.18
N GLU A 40 -11.48 -1.36 -16.38
CA GLU A 40 -10.35 -0.51 -16.77
C GLU A 40 -10.75 0.96 -16.91
N LEU A 41 -11.93 1.25 -17.42
CA LEU A 41 -12.43 2.63 -17.46
C LEU A 41 -12.61 3.21 -16.05
N VAL A 42 -13.16 2.43 -15.14
CA VAL A 42 -13.32 2.81 -13.74
C VAL A 42 -11.96 3.08 -13.10
N ARG A 43 -10.96 2.22 -13.38
CA ARG A 43 -9.57 2.40 -12.94
C ARG A 43 -8.98 3.70 -13.48
N GLN A 44 -9.16 3.99 -14.76
CA GLN A 44 -8.61 5.21 -15.37
C GLN A 44 -9.28 6.49 -14.85
N ILE A 45 -10.56 6.46 -14.47
CA ILE A 45 -11.22 7.57 -13.78
C ILE A 45 -10.54 7.85 -12.43
N PHE A 46 -10.28 6.81 -11.66
CA PHE A 46 -9.61 6.93 -10.36
C PHE A 46 -8.19 7.49 -10.51
N ILE A 47 -7.42 6.95 -11.45
CA ILE A 47 -6.05 7.41 -11.75
C ILE A 47 -6.06 8.87 -12.22
N HIS A 48 -6.97 9.23 -13.13
CA HIS A 48 -7.09 10.60 -13.62
C HIS A 48 -7.39 11.57 -12.48
N PHE A 49 -8.31 11.22 -11.59
CA PHE A 49 -8.58 12.01 -10.40
C PHE A 49 -7.31 12.27 -9.59
N LEU A 50 -6.55 11.22 -9.27
CA LEU A 50 -5.32 11.35 -8.47
C LEU A 50 -4.27 12.24 -9.15
N ILE A 51 -4.15 12.17 -10.48
CA ILE A 51 -3.10 12.87 -11.23
C ILE A 51 -3.48 14.31 -11.58
N LYS A 52 -4.75 14.55 -11.93
CA LYS A 52 -5.16 15.81 -12.57
C LYS A 52 -6.08 16.67 -11.72
N GLU A 53 -6.85 16.06 -10.81
CA GLU A 53 -7.92 16.77 -10.12
C GLU A 53 -7.68 16.89 -8.60
N SER A 54 -6.79 16.06 -8.03
CA SER A 54 -6.59 15.99 -6.58
C SER A 54 -5.46 16.87 -6.06
N GLU A 55 -4.60 17.39 -6.94
CA GLU A 55 -3.38 18.13 -6.55
C GLU A 55 -2.41 17.34 -5.66
N LEU A 56 -2.55 16.00 -5.62
CA LEU A 56 -1.70 15.13 -4.79
C LEU A 56 -0.46 14.67 -5.54
N PHE A 57 -0.60 14.34 -6.82
CA PHE A 57 0.49 13.86 -7.66
C PHE A 57 1.07 15.00 -8.52
N PRO A 58 2.38 15.09 -8.71
CA PRO A 58 3.43 14.19 -8.20
C PRO A 58 4.08 14.66 -6.88
N ASP A 59 3.57 15.70 -6.23
CA ASP A 59 4.29 16.40 -5.17
C ASP A 59 4.10 15.75 -3.79
N ILE A 60 2.94 15.13 -3.55
CA ILE A 60 2.57 14.56 -2.25
C ILE A 60 2.62 13.03 -2.28
N ILE A 61 2.22 12.42 -3.40
CA ILE A 61 2.15 10.96 -3.55
C ILE A 61 2.88 10.45 -4.79
N ASN A 62 3.23 9.17 -4.76
CA ASN A 62 3.55 8.36 -5.93
C ASN A 62 2.46 7.31 -6.14
N ILE A 63 2.29 6.85 -7.38
CA ILE A 63 1.25 5.90 -7.77
C ILE A 63 1.89 4.76 -8.56
N ALA A 64 1.57 3.53 -8.20
CA ALA A 64 1.86 2.35 -9.00
C ALA A 64 0.54 1.70 -9.47
N VAL A 65 0.55 1.12 -10.66
CA VAL A 65 -0.61 0.47 -11.28
C VAL A 65 -0.24 -0.96 -11.67
N GLU A 66 -1.09 -1.91 -11.28
CA GLU A 66 -0.85 -3.35 -11.45
C GLU A 66 0.51 -3.78 -10.89
N ALA A 67 0.80 -3.31 -9.67
CA ALA A 67 1.98 -3.68 -8.91
C ALA A 67 1.59 -4.59 -7.73
N ASN A 68 2.46 -5.51 -7.35
CA ASN A 68 2.29 -6.41 -6.20
C ASN A 68 0.94 -7.14 -6.16
N ASN A 69 0.34 -7.42 -7.32
CA ASN A 69 -1.00 -8.01 -7.49
C ASN A 69 -2.17 -7.12 -7.02
N HIS A 70 -1.97 -5.82 -6.94
CA HIS A 70 -3.01 -4.84 -6.65
C HIS A 70 -3.30 -3.98 -7.87
N ASP A 71 -4.53 -3.49 -8.01
CA ASP A 71 -4.93 -2.63 -9.12
C ASP A 71 -4.19 -1.30 -9.10
N ILE A 72 -4.18 -0.62 -7.95
CA ILE A 72 -3.47 0.64 -7.73
C ILE A 72 -2.87 0.63 -6.33
N GLU A 73 -1.66 1.13 -6.22
CA GLU A 73 -1.01 1.41 -4.95
C GLU A 73 -0.64 2.88 -4.87
N ILE A 74 -0.96 3.51 -3.76
CA ILE A 74 -0.64 4.91 -3.46
C ILE A 74 0.45 4.92 -2.41
N TYR A 75 1.52 5.63 -2.69
CA TYR A 75 2.69 5.74 -1.81
C TYR A 75 2.92 7.18 -1.39
N LYS A 76 3.55 7.37 -0.26
CA LYS A 76 4.12 8.66 0.11
C LYS A 76 5.18 9.07 -0.91
N LYS A 77 5.24 10.37 -1.24
CA LYS A 77 6.28 10.89 -2.13
C LYS A 77 7.66 10.58 -1.57
N GLN A 78 8.48 9.94 -2.40
CA GLN A 78 9.88 9.70 -2.07
C GLN A 78 10.71 10.95 -2.38
N LYS A 79 11.78 11.15 -1.62
CA LYS A 79 12.69 12.29 -1.79
C LYS A 79 13.60 12.18 -3.02
N ASN A 80 13.69 10.99 -3.62
CA ASN A 80 14.50 10.74 -4.81
C ASN A 80 13.61 10.68 -6.06
N ASP A 81 14.19 10.95 -7.21
CA ASP A 81 13.46 10.98 -8.49
C ASP A 81 13.17 9.58 -9.06
N TYR A 82 13.66 8.52 -8.43
CA TYR A 82 13.49 7.14 -8.87
C TYR A 82 12.48 6.41 -8.00
N PHE A 83 11.20 6.65 -8.25
CA PHE A 83 10.16 5.88 -7.62
C PHE A 83 10.11 4.46 -8.19
N LYS A 84 10.11 3.47 -7.29
CA LYS A 84 9.78 2.07 -7.61
C LYS A 84 8.74 1.58 -6.61
N PRO A 85 7.75 0.81 -7.07
CA PRO A 85 6.82 0.14 -6.16
C PRO A 85 7.59 -0.71 -5.13
N HIS A 86 7.15 -0.66 -3.88
CA HIS A 86 7.72 -1.43 -2.79
C HIS A 86 6.61 -1.95 -1.88
N GLN A 87 6.94 -2.65 -0.81
CA GLN A 87 5.96 -3.35 0.02
C GLN A 87 5.14 -2.45 0.97
N TYR A 88 5.34 -1.11 0.93
CA TYR A 88 4.74 -0.18 1.92
C TYR A 88 3.89 0.91 1.27
N PRO A 89 2.83 0.56 0.54
CA PRO A 89 1.90 1.58 0.09
C PRO A 89 1.18 2.20 1.30
N LEU A 90 0.85 3.48 1.17
CA LEU A 90 -0.07 4.14 2.08
C LEU A 90 -1.46 3.53 1.98
N ILE A 91 -1.88 3.26 0.74
CA ILE A 91 -3.22 2.77 0.41
C ILE A 91 -3.11 1.75 -0.73
N ILE A 92 -3.79 0.63 -0.56
CA ILE A 92 -4.06 -0.33 -1.62
C ILE A 92 -5.47 -0.07 -2.15
N VAL A 93 -5.61 0.01 -3.47
CA VAL A 93 -6.90 0.22 -4.12
C VAL A 93 -7.23 -0.98 -5.00
N GLU A 94 -8.41 -1.51 -4.82
CA GLU A 94 -9.01 -2.51 -5.69
C GLU A 94 -10.19 -1.91 -6.44
N VAL A 95 -10.18 -2.00 -7.75
CA VAL A 95 -11.19 -1.43 -8.62
C VAL A 95 -12.09 -2.54 -9.15
N LYS A 96 -13.38 -2.26 -9.23
CA LYS A 96 -14.39 -3.16 -9.78
C LYS A 96 -15.20 -2.44 -10.86
N ARG A 97 -15.86 -3.22 -11.72
CA ARG A 97 -16.83 -2.68 -12.66
C ARG A 97 -17.95 -1.94 -11.92
N GLU A 98 -18.56 -1.00 -12.58
CA GLU A 98 -19.61 -0.15 -11.98
C GLU A 98 -20.84 -0.92 -11.50
N ASP A 99 -21.16 -2.07 -12.11
CA ASP A 99 -22.30 -2.91 -11.79
C ASP A 99 -22.05 -3.92 -10.65
N VAL A 100 -20.84 -3.95 -10.10
CA VAL A 100 -20.45 -4.92 -9.06
C VAL A 100 -20.79 -4.41 -7.67
N ASN A 101 -21.44 -5.26 -6.87
CA ASN A 101 -21.65 -4.99 -5.44
C ASN A 101 -20.33 -5.13 -4.67
N LEU A 102 -19.78 -4.02 -4.19
CA LEU A 102 -18.49 -4.00 -3.50
C LEU A 102 -18.48 -4.83 -2.21
N LYS A 103 -19.61 -5.05 -1.56
CA LYS A 103 -19.67 -5.85 -0.33
C LYS A 103 -19.18 -7.28 -0.53
N THR A 104 -19.35 -7.84 -1.73
CA THR A 104 -18.87 -9.19 -2.06
C THR A 104 -17.35 -9.29 -2.14
N HIS A 105 -16.64 -8.15 -2.15
CA HIS A 105 -15.18 -8.05 -2.24
C HIS A 105 -14.49 -7.60 -0.94
N TYR A 106 -15.23 -7.46 0.16
CA TYR A 106 -14.66 -7.08 1.45
C TYR A 106 -13.53 -8.02 1.90
N ASN A 107 -13.74 -9.32 1.80
CA ASN A 107 -12.73 -10.32 2.14
C ASN A 107 -11.46 -10.21 1.27
N GLN A 108 -11.59 -9.71 0.03
CA GLN A 108 -10.45 -9.54 -0.86
C GLN A 108 -9.54 -8.42 -0.35
N ILE A 109 -10.10 -7.24 -0.08
CA ILE A 109 -9.31 -6.10 0.40
C ILE A 109 -8.75 -6.37 1.79
N GLU A 110 -9.52 -7.01 2.69
CA GLU A 110 -9.02 -7.39 4.01
C GLU A 110 -7.84 -8.36 3.93
N ARG A 111 -7.90 -9.33 2.99
CA ARG A 111 -6.78 -10.24 2.74
C ARG A 111 -5.54 -9.50 2.26
N TYR A 112 -5.70 -8.52 1.36
CA TYR A 112 -4.58 -7.70 0.92
C TYR A 112 -3.95 -6.95 2.07
N LEU A 113 -4.76 -6.33 2.92
CA LEU A 113 -4.28 -5.60 4.09
C LEU A 113 -3.65 -6.52 5.14
N LYS A 114 -4.15 -7.76 5.31
CA LYS A 114 -3.54 -8.75 6.21
C LYS A 114 -2.16 -9.22 5.72
N ASN A 115 -2.01 -9.35 4.40
CA ASN A 115 -0.80 -9.87 3.76
C ASN A 115 0.24 -8.78 3.44
N SER A 116 -0.10 -7.53 3.65
CA SER A 116 0.77 -6.38 3.39
C SER A 116 0.99 -5.56 4.65
N CYS A 117 1.98 -4.68 4.63
CA CYS A 117 2.18 -3.71 5.70
C CYS A 117 1.35 -2.43 5.51
N CYS A 118 0.28 -2.51 4.73
CA CYS A 118 -0.62 -1.41 4.45
C CYS A 118 -1.76 -1.38 5.47
N ASN A 119 -2.01 -0.20 6.02
CA ASN A 119 -3.07 0.00 7.01
C ASN A 119 -4.39 0.49 6.41
N MET A 120 -4.40 0.83 5.13
CA MET A 120 -5.57 1.39 4.46
C MET A 120 -5.83 0.72 3.12
N GLY A 121 -7.08 0.33 2.90
CA GLY A 121 -7.55 -0.21 1.62
C GLY A 121 -8.74 0.56 1.09
N ILE A 122 -8.88 0.62 -0.22
CA ILE A 122 -10.03 1.22 -0.91
C ILE A 122 -10.64 0.19 -1.86
N LEU A 123 -11.96 0.03 -1.81
CA LEU A 123 -12.75 -0.59 -2.87
C LEU A 123 -13.47 0.51 -3.64
N TYR A 124 -13.41 0.45 -4.97
CA TYR A 124 -14.00 1.46 -5.84
C TYR A 124 -14.66 0.84 -7.07
N ASN A 125 -15.89 1.27 -7.40
CA ASN A 125 -16.63 0.80 -8.58
C ASN A 125 -17.32 1.91 -9.39
N TYR A 126 -16.83 3.15 -9.38
CA TYR A 126 -17.45 4.34 -9.93
C TYR A 126 -18.57 4.93 -9.05
N HIS A 127 -19.51 4.12 -8.55
CA HIS A 127 -20.65 4.59 -7.76
C HIS A 127 -20.27 4.73 -6.28
N GLU A 128 -19.51 3.78 -5.77
CA GLU A 128 -19.16 3.67 -4.36
C GLU A 128 -17.66 3.73 -4.14
N ILE A 129 -17.27 4.33 -3.04
CA ILE A 129 -15.90 4.36 -2.53
C ILE A 129 -15.96 3.88 -1.08
N ILE A 130 -15.35 2.75 -0.79
CA ILE A 130 -15.36 2.15 0.54
C ILE A 130 -13.92 2.07 1.05
N ALA A 131 -13.66 2.73 2.16
CA ALA A 131 -12.36 2.74 2.81
C ALA A 131 -12.33 1.72 3.95
N PHE A 132 -11.25 0.97 4.02
CA PHE A 132 -10.92 0.01 5.08
C PHE A 132 -9.70 0.54 5.82
N ALA A 133 -9.83 0.78 7.10
CA ALA A 133 -8.72 1.17 7.95
C ALA A 133 -8.43 0.05 8.95
N ARG A 134 -7.17 -0.39 9.05
CA ARG A 134 -6.76 -1.34 10.07
C ARG A 134 -6.74 -0.65 11.42
N LYS A 135 -7.44 -1.23 12.39
CA LYS A 135 -7.44 -0.77 13.77
C LYS A 135 -7.32 -2.00 14.67
N ASP A 136 -6.17 -2.11 15.30
CA ASP A 136 -5.81 -3.32 16.06
C ASP A 136 -5.96 -4.59 15.20
N ASN A 137 -6.80 -5.54 15.63
CA ASN A 137 -7.07 -6.79 14.92
C ASN A 137 -8.34 -6.75 14.04
N ARG A 138 -8.90 -5.56 13.76
CA ARG A 138 -10.15 -5.38 13.00
C ARG A 138 -9.96 -4.37 11.88
N PHE A 139 -10.92 -4.36 10.97
CA PHE A 139 -11.01 -3.32 9.93
C PHE A 139 -12.25 -2.46 10.21
N GLU A 140 -12.03 -1.15 10.29
CA GLU A 140 -13.11 -0.17 10.24
C GLU A 140 -13.45 0.10 8.78
N VAL A 141 -14.74 0.05 8.46
CA VAL A 141 -15.26 0.22 7.11
C VAL A 141 -16.02 1.54 7.04
N ASN A 142 -15.59 2.44 6.17
CA ASN A 142 -16.17 3.76 6.00
C ASN A 142 -16.57 3.98 4.54
N HIS A 143 -17.80 4.41 4.29
CA HIS A 143 -18.26 4.82 2.97
C HIS A 143 -17.92 6.28 2.73
N LEU A 144 -17.10 6.56 1.71
CA LEU A 144 -16.78 7.91 1.29
C LEU A 144 -17.83 8.41 0.31
N LYS A 145 -18.25 9.66 0.48
CA LYS A 145 -19.32 10.24 -0.37
C LYS A 145 -18.81 10.72 -1.71
N SER A 146 -17.52 11.02 -1.83
CA SER A 146 -16.94 11.62 -3.02
C SER A 146 -15.45 11.31 -3.19
N LEU A 147 -14.92 11.54 -4.39
CA LEU A 147 -13.47 11.52 -4.63
C LEU A 147 -12.71 12.59 -3.82
N ARG A 148 -13.39 13.69 -3.44
CA ARG A 148 -12.79 14.70 -2.56
C ARG A 148 -12.61 14.22 -1.12
N ASP A 149 -13.53 13.40 -0.62
CA ASP A 149 -13.34 12.74 0.68
C ASP A 149 -12.16 11.78 0.64
N LEU A 150 -11.98 11.07 -0.48
CA LEU A 150 -10.79 10.25 -0.72
C LEU A 150 -9.51 11.08 -0.70
N GLN A 151 -9.47 12.24 -1.34
CA GLN A 151 -8.33 13.16 -1.30
C GLN A 151 -7.99 13.55 0.15
N THR A 152 -8.99 13.90 0.93
CA THR A 152 -8.82 14.22 2.35
C THR A 152 -8.26 13.04 3.14
N LEU A 153 -8.77 11.84 2.88
CA LEU A 153 -8.30 10.61 3.51
C LEU A 153 -6.82 10.33 3.17
N ILE A 154 -6.42 10.52 1.90
CA ILE A 154 -5.02 10.34 1.47
C ILE A 154 -4.11 11.35 2.18
N LEU A 155 -4.52 12.61 2.27
CA LEU A 155 -3.76 13.65 2.98
C LEU A 155 -3.62 13.33 4.46
N GLN A 156 -4.68 12.88 5.11
CA GLN A 156 -4.64 12.46 6.51
C GLN A 156 -3.71 11.26 6.71
N SER A 157 -3.80 10.25 5.85
CA SER A 157 -2.93 9.07 5.89
C SER A 157 -1.46 9.42 5.64
N ASN A 158 -1.20 10.40 4.77
CA ASN A 158 0.15 10.89 4.49
C ASN A 158 0.74 11.68 5.67
N ASN A 159 -0.11 12.36 6.45
CA ASN A 159 0.27 13.18 7.61
C ASN A 159 0.29 12.38 8.92
N ASN A 160 -0.48 11.30 9.00
CA ASN A 160 -0.41 10.37 10.13
C ASN A 160 0.90 9.59 10.03
N ASP A 161 1.94 10.26 10.48
CA ASP A 161 3.23 9.65 10.71
C ASP A 161 3.13 8.82 11.99
N ASP A 162 2.74 7.58 11.83
CA ASP A 162 3.08 6.55 12.79
C ASP A 162 4.61 6.51 12.84
N ASP A 163 5.17 6.99 13.92
CA ASP A 163 6.63 7.01 14.14
C ASP A 163 7.20 5.61 14.39
N GLY A 164 6.35 4.61 14.42
CA GLY A 164 6.70 3.23 14.67
C GLY A 164 7.09 2.94 16.12
N LEU A 165 6.96 3.90 17.02
CA LEU A 165 7.42 3.76 18.40
C LEU A 165 6.64 2.67 19.13
N LEU A 166 5.32 2.64 18.99
CA LEU A 166 4.47 1.62 19.59
C LEU A 166 4.80 0.22 19.06
N GLU A 167 5.00 0.10 17.77
CA GLU A 167 5.37 -1.17 17.14
C GLU A 167 6.79 -1.60 17.52
N PHE A 168 7.69 -0.63 17.73
CA PHE A 168 9.02 -0.90 18.26
C PHE A 168 8.96 -1.49 19.69
N GLU A 169 8.16 -0.92 20.57
CA GLU A 169 7.96 -1.44 21.92
C GLU A 169 7.36 -2.85 21.91
N LYS A 170 6.35 -3.09 21.07
CA LYS A 170 5.77 -4.42 20.90
C LYS A 170 6.80 -5.44 20.38
N ALA A 171 7.60 -5.06 19.40
CA ALA A 171 8.65 -5.92 18.83
C ALA A 171 9.72 -6.24 19.88
N GLN A 172 10.12 -5.30 20.71
CA GLN A 172 11.02 -5.54 21.85
C GLN A 172 10.47 -6.57 22.84
N ASN A 173 9.15 -6.62 22.97
CA ASN A 173 8.45 -7.61 23.80
C ASN A 173 8.15 -8.93 23.09
N GLY A 174 8.69 -9.13 21.89
CA GLY A 174 8.61 -10.40 21.15
C GLY A 174 7.41 -10.53 20.21
N THR A 175 6.73 -9.46 19.86
CA THR A 175 5.64 -9.51 18.89
C THR A 175 6.21 -9.54 17.48
N PHE A 176 6.12 -10.71 16.82
CA PHE A 176 6.63 -10.90 15.46
C PHE A 176 6.01 -9.96 14.43
N ASP A 177 4.70 -9.78 14.46
CA ASP A 177 4.00 -8.91 13.50
C ASP A 177 4.47 -7.46 13.58
N SER A 178 4.73 -6.97 14.79
CA SER A 178 5.29 -5.64 15.00
C SER A 178 6.72 -5.52 14.50
N PHE A 179 7.52 -6.55 14.71
CA PHE A 179 8.86 -6.64 14.17
C PHE A 179 8.85 -6.68 12.63
N ALA A 180 7.99 -7.51 12.04
CA ALA A 180 7.79 -7.58 10.59
C ALA A 180 7.37 -6.21 10.01
N TYR A 181 6.44 -5.53 10.68
CA TYR A 181 6.01 -4.18 10.32
C TYR A 181 7.17 -3.17 10.33
N LEU A 182 7.98 -3.14 11.39
CA LEU A 182 9.12 -2.23 11.49
C LEU A 182 10.16 -2.49 10.40
N ILE A 183 10.50 -3.75 10.19
CA ILE A 183 11.43 -4.14 9.13
C ILE A 183 10.90 -3.68 7.79
N SER A 184 9.65 -3.96 7.52
CA SER A 184 9.07 -3.65 6.23
C SER A 184 8.96 -2.14 6.00
N LYS A 185 8.66 -1.35 7.02
CA LYS A 185 8.46 0.10 6.88
C LYS A 185 9.76 0.92 6.95
N TYR A 186 10.71 0.50 7.77
CA TYR A 186 11.91 1.29 8.09
C TYR A 186 13.22 0.58 7.79
N GLY A 187 13.16 -0.72 7.49
CA GLY A 187 14.36 -1.55 7.40
C GLY A 187 15.19 -1.30 6.15
N LYS A 188 16.47 -1.27 6.35
CA LYS A 188 17.48 -1.47 5.30
C LYS A 188 18.18 -2.77 5.60
N TYR A 189 18.29 -3.63 4.59
CA TYR A 189 18.88 -4.95 4.77
C TYR A 189 20.36 -4.95 4.41
N THR A 190 21.14 -5.56 5.28
CA THR A 190 22.46 -6.10 4.97
C THR A 190 22.40 -7.62 5.13
N THR A 191 23.47 -8.34 4.85
CA THR A 191 23.49 -9.81 4.85
C THR A 191 23.01 -10.45 6.17
N ASN A 192 23.23 -9.80 7.31
CA ASN A 192 22.89 -10.34 8.64
C ASN A 192 22.23 -9.33 9.58
N THR A 193 21.89 -8.13 9.08
CA THR A 193 21.44 -7.03 9.93
C THR A 193 20.33 -6.29 9.25
N VAL A 194 19.28 -5.95 9.97
CA VAL A 194 18.33 -4.92 9.57
C VAL A 194 18.63 -3.65 10.33
N ILE A 195 18.79 -2.57 9.61
CA ILE A 195 18.95 -1.24 10.17
C ILE A 195 17.67 -0.48 9.89
N PHE A 196 17.06 0.08 10.90
CA PHE A 196 15.90 0.94 10.72
C PHE A 196 16.03 2.19 11.61
N LYS A 197 15.37 3.23 11.15
CA LYS A 197 15.35 4.55 11.82
C LYS A 197 13.91 4.94 12.06
N LEU A 198 13.56 5.12 13.31
CA LEU A 198 12.29 5.70 13.67
C LEU A 198 12.32 7.22 13.46
N LYS A 199 11.19 7.79 13.03
CA LYS A 199 11.10 9.20 12.64
C LYS A 199 11.57 10.17 13.72
N GLN A 200 11.26 9.88 14.98
CA GLN A 200 11.60 10.73 16.11
C GLN A 200 13.04 10.52 16.63
N GLN A 201 13.75 9.56 16.09
CA GLN A 201 15.10 9.26 16.55
C GLN A 201 16.15 9.79 15.58
N LYS A 202 17.20 10.39 16.15
CA LYS A 202 18.30 10.94 15.37
C LYS A 202 19.29 9.89 14.87
N SER A 203 19.34 8.73 15.53
CA SER A 203 20.25 7.62 15.20
C SER A 203 19.51 6.44 14.59
N GLU A 204 20.18 5.71 13.73
CA GLU A 204 19.69 4.43 13.23
C GLU A 204 19.66 3.41 14.37
N ILE A 205 18.62 2.58 14.39
CA ILE A 205 18.50 1.47 15.33
C ILE A 205 18.90 0.22 14.57
N ALA A 206 20.00 -0.39 14.97
CA ALA A 206 20.42 -1.66 14.44
C ALA A 206 19.67 -2.79 15.14
N GLY A 207 18.87 -3.52 14.41
CA GLY A 207 18.33 -4.77 14.85
C GLY A 207 19.26 -5.91 14.43
N TYR A 208 19.58 -6.81 15.33
CA TYR A 208 20.22 -8.06 14.94
C TYR A 208 19.24 -8.98 14.32
N LEU A 209 19.66 -9.39 13.23
CA LEU A 209 18.90 -10.37 12.57
C LEU A 209 19.77 -11.54 12.36
N PHE A 210 19.28 -12.68 12.66
CA PHE A 210 19.60 -13.89 11.97
C PHE A 210 20.83 -14.60 12.47
N ASN A 211 20.71 -15.08 13.66
CA ASN A 211 21.41 -16.29 14.02
C ASN A 211 20.43 -17.45 13.77
N MET A 212 20.58 -18.14 12.64
CA MET A 212 19.80 -19.34 12.35
C MET A 212 20.38 -20.51 13.12
N GLN A 213 19.60 -21.05 14.06
CA GLN A 213 19.94 -22.25 14.80
C GLN A 213 18.82 -23.27 14.60
N GLY A 214 19.09 -24.31 13.83
CA GLY A 214 18.08 -25.29 13.45
C GLY A 214 16.96 -24.65 12.63
N ASN A 215 15.71 -24.77 13.09
CA ASN A 215 14.54 -24.21 12.43
C ASN A 215 14.13 -22.85 13.00
N LYS A 216 14.97 -22.20 13.80
CA LYS A 216 14.66 -20.93 14.42
C LYS A 216 15.62 -19.84 13.99
N VAL A 217 15.04 -18.66 13.80
CA VAL A 217 15.76 -17.43 13.58
C VAL A 217 15.67 -16.60 14.84
N TYR A 218 16.80 -16.29 15.42
CA TYR A 218 16.89 -15.45 16.61
C TYR A 218 17.17 -14.01 16.18
N TYR A 219 16.53 -13.08 16.83
CA TYR A 219 16.72 -11.66 16.56
C TYR A 219 16.72 -10.83 17.84
N ASP A 220 17.37 -9.70 17.79
CA ASP A 220 17.34 -8.66 18.81
C ASP A 220 17.09 -7.31 18.13
N VAL A 221 16.00 -6.69 18.45
CA VAL A 221 15.60 -5.42 17.84
C VAL A 221 16.52 -4.28 18.19
N CYS A 222 17.18 -4.35 19.34
CA CYS A 222 18.10 -3.31 19.81
C CYS A 222 19.58 -3.60 19.55
N GLY A 223 19.92 -4.80 19.14
CA GLY A 223 21.30 -5.17 18.88
C GLY A 223 22.23 -5.20 20.10
N LYS A 224 21.69 -5.24 21.30
CA LYS A 224 22.48 -5.02 22.50
C LYS A 224 22.65 -6.23 23.40
N ASN A 225 21.88 -7.28 23.22
CA ASN A 225 21.92 -8.37 24.19
C ASN A 225 21.38 -9.69 23.63
N PHE A 226 22.28 -10.59 23.28
CA PHE A 226 21.94 -11.94 22.81
C PHE A 226 21.21 -12.80 23.84
N GLU A 227 21.25 -12.48 25.10
CA GLU A 227 20.60 -13.24 26.17
C GLU A 227 19.08 -13.06 26.21
N LYS A 228 18.55 -12.00 25.56
CA LYS A 228 17.11 -11.74 25.45
C LYS A 228 16.60 -11.88 24.01
N GLN A 229 17.16 -12.80 23.28
CA GLN A 229 16.82 -13.01 21.89
C GLN A 229 15.36 -13.44 21.73
N GLN A 230 14.66 -12.75 20.87
CA GLN A 230 13.39 -13.19 20.34
C GLN A 230 13.65 -14.19 19.20
N SER A 231 12.78 -15.14 19.03
CA SER A 231 12.90 -16.12 17.95
C SER A 231 11.58 -16.39 17.27
N PHE A 232 11.64 -16.74 16.01
CA PHE A 232 10.50 -17.19 15.21
C PHE A 232 10.95 -18.28 14.24
N ASP A 233 10.00 -18.98 13.63
CA ASP A 233 10.31 -20.05 12.70
C ASP A 233 10.97 -19.53 11.42
N SER A 234 11.92 -20.31 10.89
CA SER A 234 12.64 -19.96 9.66
C SER A 234 11.71 -19.76 8.47
N GLN A 235 10.60 -20.50 8.38
CA GLN A 235 9.61 -20.33 7.31
C GLN A 235 8.90 -18.96 7.36
N ASP A 236 8.62 -18.44 8.54
CA ASP A 236 8.03 -17.11 8.69
C ASP A 236 9.04 -16.01 8.36
N PHE A 237 10.29 -16.26 8.68
CA PHE A 237 11.38 -15.38 8.28
C PHE A 237 11.60 -15.35 6.76
N GLU A 238 11.58 -16.50 6.10
CA GLU A 238 11.69 -16.57 4.64
C GLU A 238 10.54 -15.84 3.95
N LYS A 239 9.31 -15.96 4.48
CA LYS A 239 8.17 -15.17 4.00
C LYS A 239 8.39 -13.67 4.18
N LEU A 240 8.92 -13.26 5.32
CA LEU A 240 9.22 -11.87 5.60
C LEU A 240 10.25 -11.31 4.63
N ILE A 241 11.35 -12.04 4.39
CA ILE A 241 12.38 -11.65 3.42
C ILE A 241 11.83 -11.60 2.00
N SER A 242 11.06 -12.61 1.59
CA SER A 242 10.45 -12.64 0.25
C SER A 242 9.47 -11.50 0.01
N ILE A 243 8.90 -10.93 1.06
CA ILE A 243 8.07 -9.74 0.99
C ILE A 243 8.91 -8.46 0.88
N ALA A 244 10.12 -8.46 1.42
CA ALA A 244 10.98 -7.27 1.50
C ALA A 244 11.94 -7.09 0.30
N TYR A 245 12.05 -8.06 -0.58
CA TYR A 245 12.81 -8.03 -1.82
C TYR A 245 11.88 -8.02 -3.05
#